data_9933166d0b90cf8cfa1c4f03d418c194
#
_entry.id   9933166d0b90cf8cfa1c4f03d418c194
#
_cell.length_a   1.000
_cell.length_b   1.000
_cell.length_c   1.000
_cell.angle_alpha   90.00
_cell.angle_beta   90.00
_cell.angle_gamma   90.00
#
_symmetry.space_group_name_H-M   'P 1'
#
loop_
_entity.id
_entity.type
_entity.pdbx_description
1 polymer ?
#
loop_
_entity_poly.entity_id
_entity_poly.type
_entity_poly.pdbx_seq_one_letter_code
_entity_poly.pdbx_strand_id
1 'polypeptide(L)'
;MAFAKAAAGPTPFSLREQAGPGAAPAAPARPAPPITTPATAREGRARAPDTPLLQVDGVSLEYRTPERVVRATHRVGFDVFEADRFVLLGPSGCGKSTLLKAIGGFIAPVEGEIRLDGRAVTAPGPDRIVVFQEFDQLPPWKTVKENVMFPLRASGTLGRREAAERAMHYLAKVGLDKFADVHPHQLSGGMKQRVAIARALAMQPRVLLMDEPFAALDALTRRKMQEELLALWDEVRFTLLFVTHSIEEALVVGNRIALLSPHPGRMRAEINSHAFDLGSQGGVEFQATAQRIHRMLFDEPQDAVATP
;
A
#
# COMPACT_ATOMS: atom_id res chain seq x y z
N MET A 1 56.01 50.70 22.22
CA MET A 1 57.22 49.85 22.09
C MET A 1 56.78 48.61 21.37
N ALA A 2 56.97 48.54 20.03
CA ALA A 2 58.06 47.88 19.32
C ALA A 2 57.96 46.35 19.51
N PHE A 3 57.88 45.52 18.51
CA PHE A 3 58.53 45.40 17.21
C PHE A 3 57.76 44.42 16.31
N ALA A 4 57.71 44.77 15.05
CA ALA A 4 57.37 43.88 13.93
C ALA A 4 58.43 42.84 13.68
N LYS A 5 58.04 41.65 13.17
CA LYS A 5 58.92 40.84 12.33
C LYS A 5 58.11 40.01 11.33
N ALA A 6 58.30 40.32 10.06
CA ALA A 6 57.84 39.59 8.90
C ALA A 6 58.57 38.23 8.78
N ALA A 7 57.90 37.22 8.29
CA ALA A 7 58.54 36.03 7.77
C ALA A 7 57.79 35.55 6.52
N ALA A 8 58.62 35.25 5.51
CA ALA A 8 58.38 34.98 4.11
C ALA A 8 57.44 33.79 3.82
N GLY A 9 56.64 33.91 2.74
CA GLY A 9 55.85 32.82 2.18
C GLY A 9 56.71 31.86 1.32
N PRO A 10 56.29 30.63 1.17
CA PRO A 10 56.90 29.69 0.27
C PRO A 10 56.40 29.85 -1.20
N THR A 11 57.31 29.66 -2.11
CA THR A 11 57.25 29.67 -3.57
C THR A 11 56.26 28.67 -4.16
N PRO A 12 55.69 28.93 -5.34
CA PRO A 12 54.74 28.03 -6.00
C PRO A 12 55.46 26.82 -6.62
N PHE A 13 54.93 25.64 -6.31
CA PHE A 13 55.34 24.37 -6.89
C PHE A 13 54.79 24.26 -8.33
N SER A 14 55.69 24.15 -9.32
CA SER A 14 55.34 23.87 -10.71
C SER A 14 54.96 22.40 -10.90
N LEU A 15 53.73 22.11 -11.23
CA LEU A 15 53.32 20.77 -11.72
C LEU A 15 53.73 20.61 -13.17
N ARG A 16 54.64 19.70 -13.43
CA ARG A 16 54.92 19.15 -14.76
C ARG A 16 53.73 18.25 -15.16
N GLU A 17 53.04 18.61 -16.23
CA GLU A 17 52.15 17.72 -16.96
C GLU A 17 52.93 16.51 -17.49
N GLN A 18 52.61 15.33 -16.99
CA GLN A 18 52.95 14.08 -17.70
C GLN A 18 51.71 13.62 -18.43
N ALA A 19 51.74 13.75 -19.76
CA ALA A 19 50.78 13.17 -20.69
C ALA A 19 50.87 11.64 -20.63
N GLY A 20 49.86 10.98 -20.07
CA GLY A 20 49.66 9.54 -20.15
C GLY A 20 48.94 9.17 -21.46
N PRO A 21 49.14 7.96 -21.99
CA PRO A 21 48.61 7.55 -23.30
C PRO A 21 47.10 7.48 -23.34
N GLY A 22 46.50 7.96 -24.45
CA GLY A 22 45.09 8.14 -24.67
C GLY A 22 44.25 6.88 -24.40
N ALA A 23 43.22 7.06 -23.58
CA ALA A 23 42.16 6.09 -23.43
C ALA A 23 41.28 6.10 -24.68
N ALA A 24 41.11 4.95 -25.30
CA ALA A 24 40.21 4.74 -26.43
C ALA A 24 38.75 5.05 -26.01
N PRO A 25 37.89 5.58 -26.92
CA PRO A 25 36.51 5.86 -26.57
C PRO A 25 35.76 4.57 -26.19
N ALA A 26 35.09 4.60 -25.05
CA ALA A 26 34.23 3.50 -24.58
C ALA A 26 33.14 3.23 -25.62
N ALA A 27 33.01 1.98 -26.05
CA ALA A 27 31.95 1.53 -26.92
C ALA A 27 30.58 1.81 -26.29
N PRO A 28 29.54 2.17 -27.07
CA PRO A 28 28.19 2.42 -26.54
C PRO A 28 27.67 1.18 -25.81
N ALA A 29 27.19 1.38 -24.59
CA ALA A 29 26.60 0.33 -23.78
C ALA A 29 25.45 -0.35 -24.55
N ARG A 30 25.53 -1.67 -24.71
CA ARG A 30 24.44 -2.47 -25.25
C ARG A 30 23.18 -2.20 -24.43
N PRO A 31 22.00 -1.99 -25.09
CA PRO A 31 20.74 -1.91 -24.36
C PRO A 31 20.53 -3.20 -23.56
N ALA A 32 20.16 -3.03 -22.29
CA ALA A 32 19.84 -4.16 -21.43
C ALA A 32 18.70 -4.98 -22.07
N PRO A 33 18.77 -6.32 -22.02
CA PRO A 33 17.69 -7.16 -22.53
C PRO A 33 16.38 -6.79 -21.80
N PRO A 34 15.22 -6.84 -22.48
CA PRO A 34 13.94 -6.59 -21.84
C PRO A 34 13.81 -7.51 -20.65
N ILE A 35 13.42 -6.96 -19.50
CA ILE A 35 13.13 -7.72 -18.28
C ILE A 35 11.96 -8.64 -18.62
N THR A 36 12.25 -9.83 -19.08
CA THR A 36 11.26 -10.90 -19.23
C THR A 36 10.81 -11.22 -17.81
N THR A 37 9.61 -10.81 -17.47
CA THR A 37 8.93 -11.29 -16.27
C THR A 37 8.97 -12.81 -16.33
N PRO A 38 9.54 -13.50 -15.35
CA PRO A 38 9.49 -14.96 -15.38
C PRO A 38 8.03 -15.37 -15.29
N ALA A 39 7.50 -15.88 -16.40
CA ALA A 39 6.15 -16.42 -16.52
C ALA A 39 5.95 -17.70 -15.68
N THR A 40 6.96 -18.14 -14.95
CA THR A 40 7.03 -19.45 -14.28
C THR A 40 6.41 -19.53 -12.89
N ALA A 41 5.80 -18.43 -12.37
CA ALA A 41 5.06 -18.50 -11.11
C ALA A 41 3.52 -18.33 -11.27
N ARG A 42 3.01 -18.21 -12.49
CA ARG A 42 1.58 -17.99 -12.77
C ARG A 42 0.91 -19.16 -13.50
N GLU A 43 1.40 -20.38 -13.38
CA GLU A 43 0.61 -21.59 -13.72
C GLU A 43 -0.42 -21.89 -12.62
N GLY A 44 -1.15 -20.88 -12.17
CA GLY A 44 -2.44 -21.06 -11.54
C GLY A 44 -3.48 -21.20 -12.65
N ARG A 45 -4.26 -22.26 -12.64
CA ARG A 45 -5.43 -22.50 -13.50
C ARG A 45 -6.09 -21.18 -13.85
N ALA A 46 -6.33 -20.93 -15.15
CA ALA A 46 -7.15 -19.82 -15.60
C ALA A 46 -8.46 -19.86 -14.82
N ARG A 47 -8.65 -18.86 -13.95
CA ARG A 47 -9.82 -18.78 -13.08
C ARG A 47 -11.01 -18.37 -13.94
N ALA A 48 -12.18 -18.91 -13.70
CA ALA A 48 -13.40 -18.39 -14.32
C ALA A 48 -13.56 -16.92 -13.89
N PRO A 49 -13.98 -16.02 -14.80
CA PRO A 49 -14.06 -14.57 -14.53
C PRO A 49 -14.90 -14.21 -13.29
N ASP A 50 -15.83 -15.07 -12.89
CA ASP A 50 -16.72 -14.88 -11.74
C ASP A 50 -16.23 -15.52 -10.44
N THR A 51 -15.00 -16.05 -10.39
CA THR A 51 -14.48 -16.67 -9.16
C THR A 51 -13.77 -15.62 -8.29
N PRO A 52 -14.18 -15.40 -7.02
CA PRO A 52 -13.54 -14.42 -6.15
C PRO A 52 -12.08 -14.79 -5.87
N LEU A 53 -11.20 -13.79 -5.86
CA LEU A 53 -9.80 -13.93 -5.48
C LEU A 53 -9.67 -14.06 -3.97
N LEU A 54 -10.33 -13.16 -3.23
CA LEU A 54 -10.41 -13.16 -1.77
C LEU A 54 -11.87 -13.33 -1.37
N GLN A 55 -12.12 -14.29 -0.48
CA GLN A 55 -13.43 -14.56 0.10
C GLN A 55 -13.36 -14.38 1.61
N VAL A 56 -14.26 -13.58 2.14
CA VAL A 56 -14.49 -13.40 3.58
C VAL A 56 -15.89 -13.93 3.85
N ASP A 57 -16.00 -15.04 4.58
CA ASP A 57 -17.27 -15.71 4.80
C ASP A 57 -17.64 -15.76 6.28
N GLY A 58 -18.65 -14.98 6.66
CA GLY A 58 -19.23 -14.97 8.00
C GLY A 58 -18.23 -14.66 9.13
N VAL A 59 -17.23 -13.83 8.87
CA VAL A 59 -16.10 -13.60 9.79
C VAL A 59 -16.49 -12.77 11.00
N SER A 60 -16.32 -13.36 12.20
CA SER A 60 -16.39 -12.67 13.49
C SER A 60 -15.01 -12.62 14.14
N LEU A 61 -14.63 -11.45 14.64
CA LEU A 61 -13.34 -11.18 15.27
C LEU A 61 -13.55 -10.64 16.68
N GLU A 62 -12.73 -11.15 17.61
CA GLU A 62 -12.79 -10.76 19.01
C GLU A 62 -11.40 -10.44 19.56
N TYR A 63 -11.36 -9.43 20.43
CA TYR A 63 -10.21 -9.18 21.29
C TYR A 63 -10.55 -9.63 22.71
N ARG A 64 -9.66 -10.38 23.32
CA ARG A 64 -9.79 -10.81 24.71
C ARG A 64 -8.81 -10.00 25.56
N THR A 65 -9.35 -9.20 26.46
CA THR A 65 -8.58 -8.61 27.57
C THR A 65 -8.85 -9.43 28.84
N PRO A 66 -8.02 -9.29 29.88
CA PRO A 66 -8.29 -9.97 31.16
C PRO A 66 -9.68 -9.69 31.74
N GLU A 67 -10.26 -8.55 31.40
CA GLU A 67 -11.50 -8.04 31.99
C GLU A 67 -12.73 -8.29 31.09
N ARG A 68 -12.56 -8.39 29.77
CA ARG A 68 -13.69 -8.51 28.84
C ARG A 68 -13.31 -9.09 27.48
N VAL A 69 -14.33 -9.63 26.80
CA VAL A 69 -14.28 -9.96 25.39
C VAL A 69 -14.91 -8.82 24.58
N VAL A 70 -14.22 -8.26 23.62
CA VAL A 70 -14.71 -7.20 22.74
C VAL A 70 -14.83 -7.76 21.33
N ARG A 71 -16.06 -7.84 20.83
CA ARG A 71 -16.34 -8.33 19.46
C ARG A 71 -16.15 -7.20 18.46
N ALA A 72 -15.05 -7.18 17.73
CA ALA A 72 -14.72 -6.14 16.75
C ALA A 72 -15.61 -6.20 15.50
N THR A 73 -15.84 -7.41 14.96
CA THR A 73 -16.74 -7.64 13.81
C THR A 73 -17.67 -8.82 14.11
N HIS A 74 -18.82 -8.84 13.46
CA HIS A 74 -19.79 -9.91 13.59
C HIS A 74 -20.33 -10.36 12.23
N ARG A 75 -20.00 -11.59 11.84
CA ARG A 75 -20.43 -12.28 10.62
C ARG A 75 -20.29 -11.42 9.36
N VAL A 76 -19.15 -10.78 9.19
CA VAL A 76 -18.84 -10.00 7.98
C VAL A 76 -18.54 -10.94 6.83
N GLY A 77 -19.17 -10.70 5.66
CA GLY A 77 -18.96 -11.47 4.45
C GLY A 77 -18.91 -10.58 3.21
N PHE A 78 -17.94 -10.82 2.34
CA PHE A 78 -17.81 -10.19 1.00
C PHE A 78 -16.78 -10.93 0.15
N ASP A 79 -16.85 -10.70 -1.15
CA ASP A 79 -15.94 -11.24 -2.15
C ASP A 79 -15.17 -10.11 -2.85
N VAL A 80 -13.86 -10.32 -3.07
CA VAL A 80 -13.01 -9.43 -3.87
C VAL A 80 -12.52 -10.17 -5.09
N PHE A 81 -12.64 -9.56 -6.26
CA PHE A 81 -12.22 -10.14 -7.53
C PHE A 81 -10.85 -9.64 -7.97
N GLU A 82 -10.25 -10.32 -8.94
CA GLU A 82 -8.95 -9.88 -9.48
C GLU A 82 -9.05 -8.47 -10.08
N ALA A 83 -8.05 -7.63 -9.79
CA ALA A 83 -8.01 -6.22 -10.16
C ALA A 83 -9.12 -5.34 -9.57
N ASP A 84 -9.88 -5.78 -8.57
CA ASP A 84 -10.75 -4.90 -7.79
C ASP A 84 -9.95 -3.86 -7.01
N ARG A 85 -10.55 -2.69 -6.83
CA ARG A 85 -10.23 -1.69 -5.81
C ARG A 85 -11.35 -1.71 -4.79
N PHE A 86 -11.33 -2.71 -3.93
CA PHE A 86 -12.37 -2.94 -2.93
C PHE A 86 -12.12 -2.12 -1.68
N VAL A 87 -13.09 -1.32 -1.25
CA VAL A 87 -12.96 -0.43 -0.09
C VAL A 87 -13.82 -0.91 1.06
N LEU A 88 -13.22 -1.00 2.25
CA LEU A 88 -13.93 -1.15 3.52
C LEU A 88 -14.15 0.24 4.13
N LEU A 89 -15.39 0.70 4.15
CA LEU A 89 -15.80 2.00 4.67
C LEU A 89 -16.66 1.83 5.93
N GLY A 90 -16.41 2.62 6.94
CA GLY A 90 -17.19 2.65 8.17
C GLY A 90 -16.62 3.57 9.23
N PRO A 91 -17.35 3.86 10.30
CA PRO A 91 -16.88 4.74 11.36
C PRO A 91 -15.65 4.20 12.07
N SER A 92 -14.93 5.07 12.78
CA SER A 92 -13.77 4.66 13.58
C SER A 92 -14.19 3.66 14.66
N GLY A 93 -13.34 2.65 14.88
CA GLY A 93 -13.60 1.61 15.88
C GLY A 93 -14.57 0.50 15.46
N CYS A 94 -15.13 0.51 14.24
CA CYS A 94 -16.03 -0.56 13.77
C CYS A 94 -15.34 -1.88 13.39
N GLY A 95 -14.01 -1.98 13.51
CA GLY A 95 -13.27 -3.22 13.27
C GLY A 95 -12.62 -3.37 11.90
N LYS A 96 -12.56 -2.32 11.05
CA LYS A 96 -11.95 -2.37 9.70
C LYS A 96 -10.49 -2.83 9.73
N SER A 97 -9.64 -2.17 10.54
CA SER A 97 -8.23 -2.53 10.67
C SER A 97 -8.04 -3.93 11.27
N THR A 98 -8.96 -4.35 12.17
CA THR A 98 -8.97 -5.72 12.70
C THR A 98 -9.27 -6.73 11.61
N LEU A 99 -10.27 -6.44 10.77
CA LEU A 99 -10.63 -7.29 9.64
C LEU A 99 -9.49 -7.36 8.60
N LEU A 100 -8.87 -6.22 8.29
CA LEU A 100 -7.71 -6.18 7.41
C LEU A 100 -6.55 -7.02 7.97
N LYS A 101 -6.27 -6.95 9.27
CA LYS A 101 -5.25 -7.80 9.93
C LYS A 101 -5.62 -9.28 9.87
N ALA A 102 -6.89 -9.64 10.00
CA ALA A 102 -7.34 -11.02 9.85
C ALA A 102 -7.15 -11.53 8.40
N ILE A 103 -7.48 -10.70 7.40
CA ILE A 103 -7.22 -10.99 5.99
C ILE A 103 -5.71 -11.13 5.74
N GLY A 104 -4.89 -10.31 6.39
CA GLY A 104 -3.43 -10.44 6.37
C GLY A 104 -2.88 -11.71 7.03
N GLY A 105 -3.72 -12.45 7.77
CA GLY A 105 -3.34 -13.67 8.49
C GLY A 105 -2.69 -13.42 9.86
N PHE A 106 -2.78 -12.19 10.39
CA PHE A 106 -2.21 -11.83 11.70
C PHE A 106 -3.16 -12.15 12.87
N ILE A 107 -4.47 -12.28 12.59
CA ILE A 107 -5.51 -12.57 13.58
C ILE A 107 -6.39 -13.68 13.01
N ALA A 108 -6.60 -14.75 13.78
CA ALA A 108 -7.51 -15.81 13.39
C ALA A 108 -8.97 -15.41 13.71
N PRO A 109 -9.94 -15.65 12.81
CA PRO A 109 -11.35 -15.49 13.11
C PRO A 109 -11.81 -16.44 14.23
N VAL A 110 -12.77 -15.99 15.04
CA VAL A 110 -13.45 -16.86 16.03
C VAL A 110 -14.63 -17.60 15.39
N GLU A 111 -15.22 -17.03 14.34
CA GLU A 111 -16.27 -17.63 13.52
C GLU A 111 -16.02 -17.27 12.06
N GLY A 112 -16.43 -18.13 11.13
CA GLY A 112 -16.25 -17.95 9.70
C GLY A 112 -14.83 -18.25 9.23
N GLU A 113 -14.56 -17.97 7.97
CA GLU A 113 -13.25 -18.20 7.38
C GLU A 113 -12.88 -17.14 6.33
N ILE A 114 -11.58 -17.05 6.08
CA ILE A 114 -11.00 -16.19 5.02
C ILE A 114 -10.24 -17.09 4.07
N ARG A 115 -10.50 -16.96 2.78
CA ARG A 115 -9.81 -17.72 1.72
C ARG A 115 -9.19 -16.76 0.70
N LEU A 116 -7.96 -17.07 0.30
CA LEU A 116 -7.28 -16.42 -0.83
C LEU A 116 -6.95 -17.48 -1.87
N ASP A 117 -7.35 -17.27 -3.13
CA ASP A 117 -7.23 -18.26 -4.19
C ASP A 117 -7.84 -19.65 -3.80
N GLY A 118 -8.96 -19.63 -3.05
CA GLY A 118 -9.63 -20.84 -2.55
C GLY A 118 -8.92 -21.53 -1.39
N ARG A 119 -7.78 -21.03 -0.92
CA ARG A 119 -7.01 -21.56 0.23
C ARG A 119 -7.29 -20.77 1.49
N ALA A 120 -7.49 -21.46 2.60
CA ALA A 120 -7.69 -20.82 3.89
C ALA A 120 -6.47 -19.98 4.31
N VAL A 121 -6.73 -18.77 4.80
CA VAL A 121 -5.72 -17.87 5.35
C VAL A 121 -5.51 -18.20 6.82
N THR A 122 -4.40 -18.84 7.15
CA THR A 122 -4.08 -19.28 8.53
C THR A 122 -2.87 -18.55 9.13
N ALA A 123 -2.05 -17.91 8.31
CA ALA A 123 -0.84 -17.19 8.72
C ALA A 123 -0.51 -16.09 7.70
N PRO A 124 0.33 -15.09 8.05
CA PRO A 124 0.83 -14.11 7.08
C PRO A 124 1.59 -14.78 5.94
N GLY A 125 1.48 -14.20 4.73
CA GLY A 125 2.13 -14.74 3.54
C GLY A 125 2.53 -13.66 2.53
N PRO A 126 3.47 -13.97 1.60
CA PRO A 126 3.93 -13.03 0.59
C PRO A 126 2.89 -12.73 -0.50
N ASP A 127 1.81 -13.50 -0.57
CA ASP A 127 0.69 -13.36 -1.49
C ASP A 127 -0.26 -12.21 -1.11
N ARG A 128 -0.14 -11.67 0.10
CA ARG A 128 -0.89 -10.53 0.61
C ARG A 128 -0.02 -9.65 1.50
N ILE A 129 0.15 -8.42 1.10
CA ILE A 129 1.06 -7.48 1.78
C ILE A 129 0.24 -6.33 2.37
N VAL A 130 0.57 -5.96 3.61
CA VAL A 130 -0.08 -4.85 4.31
C VAL A 130 0.80 -3.60 4.21
N VAL A 131 0.17 -2.49 3.82
CA VAL A 131 0.70 -1.13 3.96
C VAL A 131 -0.06 -0.46 5.10
N PHE A 132 0.63 -0.15 6.17
CA PHE A 132 0.05 0.45 7.39
C PHE A 132 -0.09 1.97 7.26
N GLN A 133 -0.92 2.56 8.12
CA GLN A 133 -1.12 4.00 8.22
C GLN A 133 0.15 4.73 8.67
N GLU A 134 0.96 4.11 9.52
CA GLU A 134 2.14 4.71 10.12
C GLU A 134 3.27 4.90 9.10
N PHE A 135 3.93 6.06 9.11
CA PHE A 135 5.06 6.35 8.23
C PHE A 135 6.35 5.64 8.66
N ASP A 136 6.43 5.18 9.92
CA ASP A 136 7.64 4.54 10.49
C ASP A 136 7.74 3.04 10.19
N GLN A 137 6.92 2.55 9.26
CA GLN A 137 6.97 1.16 8.77
C GLN A 137 8.23 0.83 7.94
N LEU A 138 9.05 1.84 7.60
CA LEU A 138 10.31 1.65 6.87
C LEU A 138 11.47 1.53 7.85
N PRO A 139 12.28 0.43 7.82
CA PRO A 139 13.53 0.34 8.57
C PRO A 139 14.40 1.59 8.38
N PRO A 140 14.60 2.43 9.43
CA PRO A 140 15.29 3.72 9.27
C PRO A 140 16.79 3.60 8.97
N TRP A 141 17.39 2.45 9.27
CA TRP A 141 18.80 2.14 9.00
C TRP A 141 19.07 1.59 7.59
N LYS A 142 18.03 1.46 6.76
CA LYS A 142 18.12 1.03 5.36
C LYS A 142 17.85 2.21 4.45
N THR A 143 18.55 2.26 3.31
CA THR A 143 18.20 3.21 2.24
C THR A 143 16.82 2.90 1.66
N VAL A 144 16.27 3.82 0.89
CA VAL A 144 14.99 3.64 0.15
C VAL A 144 15.03 2.37 -0.69
N LYS A 145 16.08 2.20 -1.48
CA LYS A 145 16.30 1.00 -2.31
C LYS A 145 16.39 -0.28 -1.46
N GLU A 146 17.15 -0.23 -0.37
CA GLU A 146 17.28 -1.39 0.51
C GLU A 146 15.98 -1.74 1.23
N ASN A 147 15.13 -0.75 1.53
CA ASN A 147 13.79 -0.96 2.08
C ASN A 147 12.93 -1.77 1.12
N VAL A 148 12.97 -1.47 -0.19
CA VAL A 148 12.21 -2.22 -1.21
C VAL A 148 12.83 -3.60 -1.46
N MET A 149 14.17 -3.71 -1.45
CA MET A 149 14.88 -4.98 -1.62
C MET A 149 14.69 -5.96 -0.45
N PHE A 150 14.46 -5.43 0.76
CA PHE A 150 14.47 -6.23 1.98
C PHE A 150 13.50 -7.42 1.95
N PRO A 151 12.19 -7.25 1.67
CA PRO A 151 11.27 -8.38 1.65
C PRO A 151 11.57 -9.37 0.51
N LEU A 152 12.06 -8.90 -0.64
CA LEU A 152 12.44 -9.75 -1.78
C LEU A 152 13.57 -10.73 -1.42
N ARG A 153 14.51 -10.25 -0.60
CA ARG A 153 15.63 -11.06 -0.14
C ARG A 153 15.28 -11.94 1.07
N ALA A 154 14.49 -11.38 2.00
CA ALA A 154 14.09 -12.09 3.22
C ALA A 154 13.18 -13.30 2.91
N SER A 155 12.33 -13.19 1.88
CA SER A 155 11.50 -14.30 1.40
C SER A 155 12.27 -15.36 0.59
N GLY A 156 13.55 -15.11 0.27
CA GLY A 156 14.33 -15.98 -0.61
C GLY A 156 13.88 -15.99 -2.08
N THR A 157 12.96 -15.09 -2.47
CA THR A 157 12.37 -15.05 -3.82
C THR A 157 13.40 -14.65 -4.87
N LEU A 158 14.30 -13.70 -4.56
CA LEU A 158 15.26 -13.14 -5.52
C LEU A 158 16.67 -13.04 -4.94
N GLY A 159 17.66 -13.22 -5.82
CA GLY A 159 19.06 -12.89 -5.57
C GLY A 159 19.27 -11.37 -5.39
N ARG A 160 20.46 -10.98 -4.88
CA ARG A 160 20.76 -9.56 -4.58
C ARG A 160 20.64 -8.64 -5.81
N ARG A 161 21.11 -9.10 -6.97
CA ARG A 161 21.08 -8.34 -8.23
C ARG A 161 19.65 -8.14 -8.72
N GLU A 162 18.89 -9.21 -8.83
CA GLU A 162 17.50 -9.18 -9.28
C GLU A 162 16.60 -8.38 -8.34
N ALA A 163 16.82 -8.49 -7.01
CA ALA A 163 16.11 -7.68 -6.02
C ALA A 163 16.41 -6.18 -6.19
N ALA A 164 17.67 -5.82 -6.54
CA ALA A 164 18.05 -4.44 -6.80
C ALA A 164 17.39 -3.90 -8.07
N GLU A 165 17.39 -4.66 -9.15
CA GLU A 165 16.76 -4.29 -10.42
C GLU A 165 15.24 -4.11 -10.24
N ARG A 166 14.59 -5.05 -9.55
CA ARG A 166 13.15 -4.96 -9.24
C ARG A 166 12.83 -3.78 -8.30
N ALA A 167 13.65 -3.53 -7.30
CA ALA A 167 13.45 -2.38 -6.42
C ALA A 167 13.54 -1.06 -7.19
N MET A 168 14.53 -0.89 -8.07
CA MET A 168 14.64 0.31 -8.90
C MET A 168 13.48 0.47 -9.86
N HIS A 169 12.99 -0.62 -10.44
CA HIS A 169 11.79 -0.60 -11.30
C HIS A 169 10.56 -0.05 -10.56
N TYR A 170 10.26 -0.54 -9.35
CA TYR A 170 9.10 -0.06 -8.60
C TYR A 170 9.32 1.34 -8.00
N LEU A 171 10.55 1.71 -7.66
CA LEU A 171 10.87 3.08 -7.25
C LEU A 171 10.67 4.07 -8.39
N ALA A 172 11.03 3.71 -9.62
CA ALA A 172 10.75 4.54 -10.80
C ALA A 172 9.24 4.72 -11.03
N LYS A 173 8.43 3.65 -10.85
CA LYS A 173 6.95 3.72 -10.96
C LYS A 173 6.31 4.69 -9.98
N VAL A 174 6.89 4.87 -8.79
CA VAL A 174 6.41 5.84 -7.78
C VAL A 174 7.19 7.17 -7.80
N GLY A 175 8.03 7.40 -8.82
CA GLY A 175 8.79 8.63 -9.02
C GLY A 175 9.88 8.89 -7.96
N LEU A 176 10.45 7.83 -7.39
CA LEU A 176 11.46 7.91 -6.32
C LEU A 176 12.80 7.25 -6.66
N ASP A 177 13.05 6.97 -7.93
CA ASP A 177 14.33 6.41 -8.41
C ASP A 177 15.55 7.25 -8.05
N LYS A 178 15.42 8.59 -8.09
CA LYS A 178 16.48 9.54 -7.71
C LYS A 178 16.75 9.58 -6.19
N PHE A 179 15.85 9.03 -5.40
CA PHE A 179 15.95 8.95 -3.94
C PHE A 179 16.34 7.55 -3.44
N ALA A 180 16.84 6.69 -4.32
CA ALA A 180 17.13 5.29 -4.02
C ALA A 180 18.15 5.12 -2.86
N ASP A 181 19.15 5.99 -2.79
CA ASP A 181 20.27 5.87 -1.86
C ASP A 181 20.12 6.73 -0.58
N VAL A 182 18.99 7.48 -0.43
CA VAL A 182 18.71 8.23 0.80
C VAL A 182 18.01 7.36 1.85
N HIS A 183 17.97 7.82 3.10
CA HIS A 183 17.32 7.11 4.20
C HIS A 183 15.90 7.67 4.47
N PRO A 184 15.00 6.89 5.10
CA PRO A 184 13.62 7.31 5.37
C PRO A 184 13.46 8.64 6.10
N HIS A 185 14.37 8.99 7.02
CA HIS A 185 14.33 10.26 7.76
C HIS A 185 14.52 11.51 6.87
N GLN A 186 15.05 11.35 5.65
CA GLN A 186 15.27 12.41 4.66
C GLN A 186 14.04 12.60 3.73
N LEU A 187 12.99 11.80 3.89
CA LEU A 187 11.80 11.81 3.06
C LEU A 187 10.63 12.51 3.75
N SER A 188 9.75 13.16 2.96
CA SER A 188 8.44 13.59 3.44
C SER A 188 7.52 12.40 3.73
N GLY A 189 6.44 12.60 4.49
CA GLY A 189 5.45 11.57 4.79
C GLY A 189 4.87 10.89 3.53
N GLY A 190 4.49 11.69 2.54
CA GLY A 190 4.00 11.15 1.25
C GLY A 190 5.06 10.36 0.48
N MET A 191 6.34 10.78 0.52
CA MET A 191 7.44 10.00 -0.08
C MET A 191 7.65 8.66 0.66
N LYS A 192 7.61 8.65 2.00
CA LYS A 192 7.68 7.41 2.79
C LYS A 192 6.55 6.45 2.41
N GLN A 193 5.33 6.96 2.24
CA GLN A 193 4.18 6.16 1.83
C GLN A 193 4.37 5.57 0.43
N ARG A 194 4.89 6.34 -0.52
CA ARG A 194 5.22 5.82 -1.86
C ARG A 194 6.29 4.73 -1.81
N VAL A 195 7.31 4.86 -0.96
CA VAL A 195 8.29 3.78 -0.75
C VAL A 195 7.63 2.53 -0.19
N ALA A 196 6.71 2.67 0.77
CA ALA A 196 5.99 1.53 1.35
C ALA A 196 5.12 0.81 0.29
N ILE A 197 4.45 1.57 -0.58
CA ILE A 197 3.68 1.02 -1.71
C ILE A 197 4.61 0.31 -2.71
N ALA A 198 5.73 0.94 -3.09
CA ALA A 198 6.72 0.33 -3.98
C ALA A 198 7.29 -0.97 -3.40
N ARG A 199 7.60 -0.98 -2.10
CA ARG A 199 8.06 -2.17 -1.35
C ARG A 199 7.04 -3.29 -1.40
N ALA A 200 5.77 -2.97 -1.21
CA ALA A 200 4.69 -3.94 -1.23
C ALA A 200 4.47 -4.53 -2.63
N LEU A 201 4.38 -3.66 -3.66
CA LEU A 201 4.16 -4.06 -5.04
C LEU A 201 5.35 -4.82 -5.65
N ALA A 202 6.59 -4.53 -5.20
CA ALA A 202 7.77 -5.27 -5.63
C ALA A 202 7.70 -6.76 -5.29
N MET A 203 6.95 -7.13 -4.26
CA MET A 203 6.66 -8.53 -3.90
C MET A 203 5.66 -9.19 -4.84
N GLN A 204 4.97 -8.43 -5.69
CA GLN A 204 3.91 -8.91 -6.59
C GLN A 204 2.83 -9.72 -5.86
N PRO A 205 2.24 -9.17 -4.78
CA PRO A 205 1.22 -9.89 -4.02
C PRO A 205 -0.03 -10.13 -4.86
N ARG A 206 -0.83 -11.11 -4.48
CA ARG A 206 -2.17 -11.34 -5.05
C ARG A 206 -3.14 -10.23 -4.64
N VAL A 207 -3.02 -9.78 -3.37
CA VAL A 207 -3.83 -8.70 -2.81
C VAL A 207 -2.92 -7.73 -2.05
N LEU A 208 -3.06 -6.43 -2.33
CA LEU A 208 -2.47 -5.35 -1.56
C LEU A 208 -3.50 -4.86 -0.54
N LEU A 209 -3.14 -4.88 0.73
CA LEU A 209 -3.97 -4.46 1.84
C LEU A 209 -3.48 -3.09 2.33
N MET A 210 -4.35 -2.08 2.38
CA MET A 210 -3.99 -0.73 2.84
C MET A 210 -4.90 -0.29 4.00
N ASP A 211 -4.30 0.02 5.16
CA ASP A 211 -5.00 0.47 6.35
C ASP A 211 -4.88 1.98 6.50
N GLU A 212 -5.91 2.71 6.10
CA GLU A 212 -6.00 4.19 6.16
C GLU A 212 -4.71 4.91 5.67
N PRO A 213 -4.16 4.57 4.49
CA PRO A 213 -2.79 4.93 4.11
C PRO A 213 -2.56 6.43 3.94
N PHE A 214 -3.63 7.23 3.84
CA PHE A 214 -3.56 8.67 3.60
C PHE A 214 -4.11 9.52 4.76
N ALA A 215 -4.50 8.90 5.88
CA ALA A 215 -5.15 9.60 6.99
C ALA A 215 -4.26 10.68 7.64
N ALA A 216 -2.94 10.45 7.69
CA ALA A 216 -1.99 11.39 8.29
C ALA A 216 -1.47 12.48 7.32
N LEU A 217 -2.01 12.55 6.08
CA LEU A 217 -1.60 13.52 5.07
C LEU A 217 -2.53 14.75 5.08
N ASP A 218 -1.97 15.93 4.76
CA ASP A 218 -2.77 17.10 4.44
C ASP A 218 -3.61 16.91 3.17
N ALA A 219 -4.61 17.75 2.97
CA ALA A 219 -5.59 17.59 1.89
C ALA A 219 -4.97 17.57 0.47
N LEU A 220 -3.98 18.45 0.21
CA LEU A 220 -3.34 18.51 -1.12
C LEU A 220 -2.47 17.29 -1.38
N THR A 221 -1.66 16.90 -0.40
CA THR A 221 -0.80 15.72 -0.48
C THR A 221 -1.66 14.45 -0.59
N ARG A 222 -2.77 14.36 0.16
CA ARG A 222 -3.71 13.23 0.08
C ARG A 222 -4.29 13.09 -1.32
N ARG A 223 -4.80 14.18 -1.91
CA ARG A 223 -5.34 14.17 -3.28
C ARG A 223 -4.29 13.68 -4.28
N LYS A 224 -3.09 14.22 -4.20
CA LYS A 224 -1.97 13.80 -5.06
C LYS A 224 -1.64 12.31 -4.90
N MET A 225 -1.64 11.80 -3.67
CA MET A 225 -1.39 10.38 -3.41
C MET A 225 -2.49 9.46 -3.96
N GLN A 226 -3.75 9.91 -3.94
CA GLN A 226 -4.87 9.21 -4.57
C GLN A 226 -4.70 9.16 -6.10
N GLU A 227 -4.35 10.29 -6.73
CA GLU A 227 -4.02 10.36 -8.17
C GLU A 227 -2.89 9.39 -8.55
N GLU A 228 -1.80 9.43 -7.80
CA GLU A 228 -0.64 8.56 -8.03
C GLU A 228 -0.98 7.06 -7.81
N LEU A 229 -1.79 6.73 -6.80
CA LEU A 229 -2.23 5.35 -6.55
C LEU A 229 -3.11 4.83 -7.70
N LEU A 230 -4.05 5.64 -8.18
CA LEU A 230 -4.93 5.28 -9.28
C LEU A 230 -4.17 5.13 -10.60
N ALA A 231 -3.25 6.04 -10.91
CA ALA A 231 -2.38 5.94 -12.09
C ALA A 231 -1.52 4.66 -12.02
N LEU A 232 -0.97 4.35 -10.85
CA LEU A 232 -0.20 3.12 -10.64
C LEU A 232 -1.07 1.87 -10.78
N TRP A 233 -2.33 1.92 -10.30
CA TRP A 233 -3.27 0.82 -10.48
C TRP A 233 -3.65 0.62 -11.95
N ASP A 234 -3.84 1.68 -12.70
CA ASP A 234 -4.12 1.61 -14.14
C ASP A 234 -2.99 0.94 -14.92
N GLU A 235 -1.76 1.16 -14.50
CA GLU A 235 -0.57 0.57 -15.14
C GLU A 235 -0.35 -0.90 -14.74
N VAL A 236 -0.58 -1.26 -13.46
CA VAL A 236 -0.17 -2.57 -12.91
C VAL A 236 -1.35 -3.52 -12.72
N ARG A 237 -2.56 -2.99 -12.55
CA ARG A 237 -3.82 -3.75 -12.33
C ARG A 237 -3.73 -4.75 -11.16
N PHE A 238 -3.19 -4.33 -10.03
CA PHE A 238 -3.17 -5.12 -8.80
C PHE A 238 -4.54 -5.14 -8.11
N THR A 239 -4.83 -6.19 -7.35
CA THR A 239 -6.03 -6.23 -6.50
C THR A 239 -5.75 -5.46 -5.22
N LEU A 240 -6.65 -4.54 -4.86
CA LEU A 240 -6.53 -3.65 -3.71
C LEU A 240 -7.69 -3.87 -2.74
N LEU A 241 -7.38 -4.09 -1.46
CA LEU A 241 -8.30 -3.92 -0.35
C LEU A 241 -7.88 -2.68 0.44
N PHE A 242 -8.72 -1.66 0.43
CA PHE A 242 -8.44 -0.34 0.99
C PHE A 242 -9.37 -0.03 2.16
N VAL A 243 -8.82 0.34 3.29
CA VAL A 243 -9.59 0.73 4.48
C VAL A 243 -9.57 2.25 4.62
N THR A 244 -10.73 2.84 4.79
CA THR A 244 -10.87 4.27 5.10
C THR A 244 -12.13 4.55 5.93
N HIS A 245 -12.17 5.73 6.54
CA HIS A 245 -13.37 6.31 7.15
C HIS A 245 -13.93 7.50 6.35
N SER A 246 -13.25 7.90 5.26
CA SER A 246 -13.70 8.99 4.39
C SER A 246 -14.57 8.46 3.25
N ILE A 247 -15.80 8.96 3.17
CA ILE A 247 -16.74 8.62 2.10
C ILE A 247 -16.22 9.06 0.73
N GLU A 248 -15.67 10.28 0.66
CA GLU A 248 -15.14 10.82 -0.58
C GLU A 248 -13.95 10.00 -1.10
N GLU A 249 -13.06 9.62 -0.19
CA GLU A 249 -11.91 8.76 -0.53
C GLU A 249 -12.36 7.38 -1.02
N ALA A 250 -13.37 6.80 -0.37
CA ALA A 250 -13.92 5.51 -0.76
C ALA A 250 -14.53 5.56 -2.19
N LEU A 251 -15.26 6.62 -2.51
CA LEU A 251 -15.86 6.82 -3.83
C LEU A 251 -14.82 7.00 -4.94
N VAL A 252 -13.73 7.71 -4.64
CA VAL A 252 -12.66 8.01 -5.61
C VAL A 252 -11.76 6.80 -5.84
N VAL A 253 -11.32 6.15 -4.74
CA VAL A 253 -10.33 5.06 -4.82
C VAL A 253 -10.99 3.75 -5.20
N GLY A 254 -12.19 3.47 -4.70
CA GLY A 254 -12.87 2.20 -4.88
C GLY A 254 -13.61 2.07 -6.21
N ASN A 255 -13.75 0.85 -6.67
CA ASN A 255 -14.78 0.46 -7.65
C ASN A 255 -15.94 -0.27 -6.98
N ARG A 256 -15.70 -0.85 -5.80
CA ARG A 256 -16.70 -1.49 -4.94
C ARG A 256 -16.42 -1.10 -3.48
N ILE A 257 -17.47 -0.77 -2.74
CA ILE A 257 -17.37 -0.27 -1.37
C ILE A 257 -18.28 -1.11 -0.45
N ALA A 258 -17.68 -1.78 0.53
CA ALA A 258 -18.39 -2.44 1.62
C ALA A 258 -18.60 -1.46 2.77
N LEU A 259 -19.85 -1.22 3.13
CA LEU A 259 -20.22 -0.38 4.28
C LEU A 259 -20.33 -1.23 5.53
N LEU A 260 -19.55 -0.89 6.56
CA LEU A 260 -19.62 -1.52 7.88
C LEU A 260 -20.40 -0.65 8.88
N SER A 261 -21.26 -1.30 9.66
CA SER A 261 -21.98 -0.65 10.78
C SER A 261 -21.01 -0.15 11.85
N PRO A 262 -21.44 0.76 12.75
CA PRO A 262 -20.77 0.97 14.03
C PRO A 262 -20.53 -0.34 14.79
N HIS A 263 -19.68 -0.26 15.81
CA HIS A 263 -19.25 -1.42 16.61
C HIS A 263 -20.42 -2.25 17.21
N PRO A 264 -20.41 -3.59 17.10
CA PRO A 264 -19.49 -4.41 16.30
C PRO A 264 -19.77 -4.28 14.80
N GLY A 265 -18.71 -4.20 13.99
CA GLY A 265 -18.86 -4.03 12.54
C GLY A 265 -19.62 -5.20 11.90
N ARG A 266 -20.69 -4.86 11.18
CA ARG A 266 -21.49 -5.79 10.37
C ARG A 266 -21.59 -5.25 8.96
N MET A 267 -21.73 -6.10 7.98
CA MET A 267 -22.00 -5.68 6.63
C MET A 267 -23.38 -5.01 6.57
N ARG A 268 -23.43 -3.73 6.14
CA ARG A 268 -24.70 -3.00 5.91
C ARG A 268 -25.11 -3.03 4.46
N ALA A 269 -24.16 -2.76 3.56
CA ALA A 269 -24.40 -2.71 2.12
C ALA A 269 -23.09 -2.85 1.37
N GLU A 270 -23.19 -3.23 0.12
CA GLU A 270 -22.13 -3.08 -0.87
C GLU A 270 -22.59 -2.10 -1.94
N ILE A 271 -21.72 -1.17 -2.32
CA ILE A 271 -22.00 -0.11 -3.29
C ILE A 271 -21.03 -0.24 -4.44
N ASN A 272 -21.57 -0.20 -5.65
CA ASN A 272 -20.80 -0.06 -6.87
C ASN A 272 -20.44 1.43 -7.07
N SER A 273 -19.15 1.74 -7.18
CA SER A 273 -18.61 3.09 -7.37
C SER A 273 -17.80 3.25 -8.66
N HIS A 274 -17.95 2.35 -9.62
CA HIS A 274 -17.24 2.39 -10.91
C HIS A 274 -17.40 3.69 -11.69
N ALA A 275 -18.50 4.42 -11.47
CA ALA A 275 -18.81 5.67 -12.17
C ALA A 275 -18.04 6.88 -11.62
N PHE A 276 -17.35 6.75 -10.49
CA PHE A 276 -16.68 7.85 -9.81
C PHE A 276 -15.16 7.78 -9.93
N ASP A 277 -14.57 8.96 -10.07
CA ASP A 277 -13.15 9.19 -10.12
C ASP A 277 -12.81 10.56 -9.47
N LEU A 278 -11.56 10.97 -9.53
CA LEU A 278 -11.12 12.29 -9.03
C LEU A 278 -11.73 13.47 -9.80
N GLY A 279 -12.10 13.29 -11.05
CA GLY A 279 -12.73 14.31 -11.89
C GLY A 279 -14.20 14.52 -11.55
N SER A 280 -14.88 13.49 -11.05
CA SER A 280 -16.29 13.52 -10.65
C SER A 280 -16.52 14.13 -9.26
N GLN A 281 -15.45 14.37 -8.48
CA GLN A 281 -15.51 15.00 -7.15
C GLN A 281 -16.23 16.36 -7.21
N GLY A 282 -17.25 16.53 -6.36
CA GLY A 282 -18.07 17.76 -6.34
C GLY A 282 -19.24 17.78 -7.34
N GLY A 283 -19.33 16.82 -8.26
CA GLY A 283 -20.48 16.67 -9.14
C GLY A 283 -21.77 16.27 -8.39
N VAL A 284 -22.92 16.52 -9.00
CA VAL A 284 -24.24 16.28 -8.37
C VAL A 284 -24.43 14.82 -7.97
N GLU A 285 -24.09 13.88 -8.86
CA GLU A 285 -24.22 12.44 -8.60
C GLU A 285 -23.25 11.95 -7.50
N PHE A 286 -22.03 12.48 -7.51
CA PHE A 286 -21.03 12.21 -6.45
C PHE A 286 -21.56 12.65 -5.08
N GLN A 287 -22.06 13.89 -4.97
CA GLN A 287 -22.59 14.43 -3.75
C GLN A 287 -23.84 13.67 -3.28
N ALA A 288 -24.76 13.35 -4.19
CA ALA A 288 -25.95 12.57 -3.87
C ALA A 288 -25.60 11.17 -3.35
N THR A 289 -24.59 10.51 -3.95
CA THR A 289 -24.11 9.19 -3.51
C THR A 289 -23.40 9.30 -2.16
N ALA A 290 -22.55 10.32 -1.97
CA ALA A 290 -21.90 10.55 -0.69
C ALA A 290 -22.90 10.78 0.44
N GLN A 291 -23.94 11.58 0.22
CA GLN A 291 -25.03 11.79 1.18
C GLN A 291 -25.83 10.51 1.45
N ARG A 292 -26.08 9.69 0.42
CA ARG A 292 -26.73 8.39 0.60
C ARG A 292 -25.89 7.47 1.48
N ILE A 293 -24.58 7.37 1.24
CA ILE A 293 -23.66 6.59 2.06
C ILE A 293 -23.65 7.12 3.49
N HIS A 294 -23.59 8.44 3.66
CA HIS A 294 -23.62 9.07 4.99
C HIS A 294 -24.87 8.64 5.77
N ARG A 295 -26.04 8.74 5.15
CA ARG A 295 -27.30 8.27 5.79
C ARG A 295 -27.24 6.79 6.13
N MET A 296 -26.74 5.95 5.24
CA MET A 296 -26.60 4.52 5.50
C MET A 296 -25.63 4.21 6.66
N LEU A 297 -24.66 5.06 6.93
CA LEU A 297 -23.69 4.84 8.00
C LEU A 297 -24.17 5.38 9.35
N PHE A 298 -24.89 6.51 9.36
CA PHE A 298 -25.13 7.30 10.58
C PHE A 298 -26.63 7.47 10.92
N ASP A 299 -27.53 7.45 9.91
CA ASP A 299 -28.96 7.50 10.19
C ASP A 299 -29.44 6.06 10.41
N GLU A 300 -29.47 5.61 11.64
CA GLU A 300 -30.06 4.33 11.99
C GLU A 300 -31.59 4.35 11.79
N PRO A 301 -32.18 3.30 11.22
CA PRO A 301 -33.40 2.79 11.80
C PRO A 301 -33.01 2.21 13.15
N GLN A 302 -33.44 2.83 14.21
CA GLN A 302 -33.48 2.20 15.55
C GLN A 302 -34.40 0.97 15.45
N ASP A 303 -33.88 -0.12 14.91
CA ASP A 303 -34.52 -1.41 15.08
C ASP A 303 -34.42 -1.75 16.58
N ALA A 304 -35.58 -1.58 17.20
CA ALA A 304 -35.94 -1.93 18.52
C ALA A 304 -35.00 -2.93 19.20
N VAL A 305 -34.30 -2.45 20.21
CA VAL A 305 -33.97 -3.28 21.36
C VAL A 305 -35.27 -3.87 21.88
N ALA A 306 -35.64 -5.03 21.38
CA ALA A 306 -36.56 -5.90 22.08
C ALA A 306 -35.81 -6.41 23.31
N THR A 307 -35.98 -5.69 24.41
CA THR A 307 -35.80 -6.26 25.74
C THR A 307 -36.90 -7.33 25.97
N PRO A 308 -36.65 -8.47 26.53
CA PRO A 308 -36.87 -8.67 27.93
C PRO A 308 -35.64 -9.07 28.73
#